data_04c51c5a0b36288de81ec72046f67cfd
#
_entry.id   04c51c5a0b36288de81ec72046f67cfd
#
_cell.length_a   1.000
_cell.length_b   1.000
_cell.length_c   1.000
_cell.angle_alpha   90.00
_cell.angle_beta   90.00
_cell.angle_gamma   90.00
#
_symmetry.space_group_name_H-M   'P 1'
#
loop_
_entity.id
_entity.type
_entity.pdbx_description
1 polymer ?
#
loop_
_entity_poly.entity_id
_entity_poly.type
_entity_poly.pdbx_seq_one_letter_code
_entity_poly.pdbx_strand_id
1 'polypeptide(L)'
;MQQLTTLQSEVQEWQDLIRQADEMVEMYEMASSEAETSVLEDISTEAAVVAKQLSALRLRTLMSGPHDKRDAIMTIYSGAGGTESQDWASILMRMYLRWAESKGYAADIIELADGEEAGIKEATLEIKGVNAFGNLRSERGVHRLVRISPFDNAHRRHTSFALVDVVPDIANDINIDINPDDIRTDVFHASGHGGQNVQKNSTAVRLTHLPTGTVVSCQNERSQLQNRERAMTVLKSRLYNLEVQKQEDEHAKLRGEHVSAGWGNQIRSYVLQPYRMVKDLRTDWETGNTTAVLEGELDGLIEAYLQYMVGKN
;
A
#
# COMPACT_ATOMS: atom_id res chain seq x y z
N MET A 1 -16.20 11.70 16.67
CA MET A 1 -15.39 11.79 17.89
C MET A 1 -13.96 11.32 17.65
N GLN A 2 -13.69 10.10 17.14
CA GLN A 2 -12.32 9.60 16.88
C GLN A 2 -11.50 10.51 15.96
N GLN A 3 -12.04 11.01 14.84
CA GLN A 3 -11.33 11.91 13.94
C GLN A 3 -10.91 13.23 14.60
N LEU A 4 -11.77 13.79 15.45
CA LEU A 4 -11.48 15.03 16.17
C LEU A 4 -10.33 14.83 17.19
N THR A 5 -10.35 13.71 17.90
CA THR A 5 -9.28 13.35 18.86
C THR A 5 -7.95 13.13 18.14
N THR A 6 -7.95 12.47 16.96
CA THR A 6 -6.74 12.26 16.15
C THR A 6 -6.15 13.59 15.67
N LEU A 7 -6.99 14.50 15.14
CA LEU A 7 -6.55 15.82 14.69
C LEU A 7 -6.02 16.68 15.85
N GLN A 8 -6.67 16.61 17.02
CA GLN A 8 -6.19 17.31 18.22
C GLN A 8 -4.82 16.77 18.67
N SER A 9 -4.63 15.46 18.63
CA SER A 9 -3.33 14.84 18.97
C SER A 9 -2.24 15.25 17.97
N GLU A 10 -2.55 15.28 16.68
CA GLU A 10 -1.60 15.74 15.65
C GLU A 10 -1.21 17.22 15.85
N VAL A 11 -2.16 18.09 16.13
CA VAL A 11 -1.89 19.52 16.39
C VAL A 11 -1.04 19.69 17.66
N GLN A 12 -1.32 18.92 18.71
CA GLN A 12 -0.55 18.97 19.95
C GLN A 12 0.90 18.53 19.73
N GLU A 13 1.13 17.48 18.95
CA GLU A 13 2.48 17.01 18.59
C GLU A 13 3.30 18.10 17.89
N TRP A 14 2.69 18.85 16.96
CA TRP A 14 3.33 20.00 16.30
C TRP A 14 3.65 21.11 17.29
N GLN A 15 2.73 21.46 18.17
CA GLN A 15 2.94 22.53 19.17
C GLN A 15 4.04 22.16 20.16
N ASP A 16 4.11 20.92 20.59
CA ASP A 16 5.16 20.44 21.51
C ASP A 16 6.54 20.47 20.86
N LEU A 17 6.68 20.09 19.57
CA LEU A 17 7.94 20.20 18.85
C LEU A 17 8.40 21.63 18.60
N ILE A 18 7.47 22.55 18.28
CA ILE A 18 7.78 23.97 18.13
C ILE A 18 8.31 24.52 19.45
N ARG A 19 7.60 24.23 20.58
CA ARG A 19 8.04 24.68 21.91
C ARG A 19 9.43 24.15 22.26
N GLN A 20 9.72 22.85 22.01
CA GLN A 20 11.03 22.26 22.25
C GLN A 20 12.13 22.95 21.40
N ALA A 21 11.83 23.26 20.15
CA ALA A 21 12.78 23.97 19.29
C ALA A 21 13.05 25.39 19.80
N ASP A 22 12.03 26.14 20.24
CA ASP A 22 12.18 27.49 20.79
C ASP A 22 12.98 27.46 22.11
N GLU A 23 12.68 26.53 23.02
CA GLU A 23 13.43 26.32 24.28
C GLU A 23 14.92 26.02 24.03
N MET A 24 15.24 25.22 22.99
CA MET A 24 16.63 24.93 22.62
C MET A 24 17.35 26.14 22.06
N VAL A 25 16.67 27.00 21.26
CA VAL A 25 17.26 28.25 20.77
C VAL A 25 17.60 29.17 21.93
N GLU A 26 16.71 29.34 22.91
CA GLU A 26 16.97 30.14 24.09
C GLU A 26 18.14 29.56 24.93
N MET A 27 18.20 28.25 25.15
CA MET A 27 19.31 27.60 25.86
C MET A 27 20.64 27.79 25.10
N TYR A 28 20.62 27.67 23.76
CA TYR A 28 21.83 27.90 22.94
C TYR A 28 22.35 29.33 23.05
N GLU A 29 21.47 30.33 23.02
CA GLU A 29 21.86 31.74 23.18
C GLU A 29 22.49 32.01 24.54
N MET A 30 21.93 31.45 25.62
CA MET A 30 22.48 31.55 27.00
C MET A 30 23.84 30.86 27.11
N ALA A 31 23.93 29.59 26.70
CA ALA A 31 25.19 28.81 26.78
C ALA A 31 26.32 29.38 25.91
N SER A 32 25.96 29.93 24.73
CA SER A 32 26.92 30.60 23.85
C SER A 32 27.48 31.86 24.46
N SER A 33 26.68 32.64 25.23
CA SER A 33 27.12 33.84 25.92
C SER A 33 28.09 33.58 27.09
N GLU A 34 27.94 32.36 27.73
CA GLU A 34 28.73 31.94 28.88
C GLU A 34 29.95 31.06 28.49
N ALA A 35 30.10 30.73 27.20
CA ALA A 35 31.12 29.84 26.64
C ALA A 35 31.18 28.43 27.27
N GLU A 36 30.00 27.87 27.69
CA GLU A 36 29.88 26.56 28.27
C GLU A 36 29.84 25.45 27.19
N THR A 37 30.99 24.89 26.85
CA THR A 37 31.15 23.91 25.74
C THR A 37 30.38 22.62 25.98
N SER A 38 30.27 22.13 27.23
CA SER A 38 29.55 20.91 27.56
C SER A 38 28.04 21.02 27.32
N VAL A 39 27.46 22.18 27.64
CA VAL A 39 26.02 22.46 27.41
C VAL A 39 25.72 22.58 25.93
N LEU A 40 26.65 23.14 25.14
CA LEU A 40 26.50 23.23 23.67
C LEU A 40 26.52 21.83 23.01
N GLU A 41 27.30 20.87 23.51
CA GLU A 41 27.31 19.49 23.02
C GLU A 41 25.98 18.78 23.34
N ASP A 42 25.44 18.98 24.55
CA ASP A 42 24.15 18.40 24.95
C ASP A 42 22.99 18.96 24.08
N ILE A 43 22.97 20.29 23.88
CA ILE A 43 22.00 20.95 23.00
C ILE A 43 22.09 20.43 21.56
N SER A 44 23.31 20.21 21.05
CA SER A 44 23.52 19.65 19.70
C SER A 44 22.92 18.26 19.56
N THR A 45 23.08 17.41 20.60
CA THR A 45 22.52 16.06 20.62
C THR A 45 20.99 16.08 20.67
N GLU A 46 20.42 16.94 21.50
CA GLU A 46 18.97 17.09 21.63
C GLU A 46 18.36 17.70 20.35
N ALA A 47 19.01 18.67 19.73
CA ALA A 47 18.60 19.23 18.45
C ALA A 47 18.55 18.17 17.33
N ALA A 48 19.48 17.22 17.32
CA ALA A 48 19.45 16.12 16.35
C ALA A 48 18.23 15.19 16.57
N VAL A 49 17.81 14.98 17.82
CA VAL A 49 16.60 14.21 18.13
C VAL A 49 15.33 14.92 17.66
N VAL A 50 15.21 16.23 17.97
CA VAL A 50 14.07 17.04 17.55
C VAL A 50 14.01 17.17 16.01
N ALA A 51 15.13 17.33 15.35
CA ALA A 51 15.21 17.35 13.88
C ALA A 51 14.69 16.02 13.27
N LYS A 52 15.03 14.89 13.88
CA LYS A 52 14.52 13.56 13.47
C LYS A 52 13.01 13.44 13.68
N GLN A 53 12.50 13.90 14.81
CA GLN A 53 11.05 13.92 15.10
C GLN A 53 10.28 14.81 14.13
N LEU A 54 10.83 16.01 13.84
CA LEU A 54 10.25 16.94 12.87
C LEU A 54 10.19 16.34 11.46
N SER A 55 11.24 15.66 11.03
CA SER A 55 11.28 14.96 9.74
C SER A 55 10.19 13.86 9.67
N ALA A 56 10.05 13.08 10.74
CA ALA A 56 9.02 12.03 10.80
C ALA A 56 7.59 12.61 10.78
N LEU A 57 7.35 13.72 11.47
CA LEU A 57 6.05 14.38 11.50
C LEU A 57 5.73 15.03 10.15
N ARG A 58 6.72 15.66 9.52
CA ARG A 58 6.62 16.20 8.15
C ARG A 58 6.24 15.12 7.16
N LEU A 59 6.89 13.94 7.20
CA LEU A 59 6.56 12.80 6.36
C LEU A 59 5.10 12.35 6.52
N ARG A 60 4.59 12.28 7.76
CA ARG A 60 3.18 11.95 8.01
C ARG A 60 2.22 12.96 7.37
N THR A 61 2.57 14.24 7.37
CA THR A 61 1.76 15.30 6.75
C THR A 61 1.75 15.20 5.22
N LEU A 62 2.83 14.71 4.60
CA LEU A 62 2.91 14.46 3.16
C LEU A 62 2.07 13.27 2.69
N MET A 63 1.66 12.40 3.62
CA MET A 63 0.82 11.23 3.36
C MET A 63 -0.67 11.59 3.51
N SER A 64 -1.17 12.42 2.59
CA SER A 64 -2.57 12.93 2.59
C SER A 64 -3.49 12.20 1.60
N GLY A 65 -2.99 11.19 0.90
CA GLY A 65 -3.78 10.40 -0.03
C GLY A 65 -4.85 9.53 0.66
N PRO A 66 -5.96 9.21 -0.02
CA PRO A 66 -7.09 8.50 0.59
C PRO A 66 -6.72 7.10 1.10
N HIS A 67 -5.68 6.49 0.55
CA HIS A 67 -5.22 5.16 0.92
C HIS A 67 -3.89 5.14 1.67
N ASP A 68 -3.23 6.29 1.89
CA ASP A 68 -1.88 6.36 2.46
C ASP A 68 -1.76 5.73 3.86
N LYS A 69 -2.84 5.77 4.66
CA LYS A 69 -2.89 5.21 6.03
C LYS A 69 -3.11 3.70 6.07
N ARG A 70 -3.33 3.04 4.91
CA ARG A 70 -3.65 1.61 4.82
C ARG A 70 -2.42 0.74 4.86
N ASP A 71 -2.67 -0.53 5.10
CA ASP A 71 -1.73 -1.61 4.86
C ASP A 71 -1.39 -1.71 3.37
N ALA A 72 -0.27 -2.33 3.05
CA ALA A 72 0.22 -2.46 1.68
C ALA A 72 0.32 -3.92 1.25
N ILE A 73 -0.08 -4.18 0.01
CA ILE A 73 0.26 -5.41 -0.70
C ILE A 73 1.31 -5.06 -1.73
N MET A 74 2.48 -5.68 -1.62
CA MET A 74 3.62 -5.48 -2.51
C MET A 74 3.90 -6.74 -3.29
N THR A 75 3.93 -6.65 -4.63
CA THR A 75 4.31 -7.77 -5.49
C THR A 75 5.60 -7.44 -6.24
N ILE A 76 6.55 -8.34 -6.19
CA ILE A 76 7.87 -8.22 -6.83
C ILE A 76 7.95 -9.25 -7.94
N TYR A 77 8.16 -8.80 -9.18
CA TYR A 77 8.30 -9.64 -10.35
C TYR A 77 9.73 -9.60 -10.86
N SER A 78 10.30 -10.76 -11.18
CA SER A 78 11.54 -10.80 -11.95
C SER A 78 11.29 -10.29 -13.37
N GLY A 79 12.15 -9.39 -13.85
CA GLY A 79 12.05 -8.80 -15.19
C GLY A 79 13.06 -9.39 -16.17
N ALA A 80 13.54 -8.55 -17.10
CA ALA A 80 14.58 -8.93 -18.05
C ALA A 80 15.91 -9.22 -17.34
N GLY A 81 16.55 -10.37 -17.67
CA GLY A 81 17.84 -10.77 -17.12
C GLY A 81 17.96 -12.26 -16.75
N GLY A 82 16.91 -13.08 -16.97
CA GLY A 82 16.94 -14.52 -16.68
C GLY A 82 17.20 -14.81 -15.19
N THR A 83 18.08 -15.77 -14.88
CA THR A 83 18.46 -16.15 -13.50
C THR A 83 18.94 -14.95 -12.66
N GLU A 84 19.65 -13.99 -13.27
CA GLU A 84 20.08 -12.75 -12.61
C GLU A 84 18.92 -11.88 -12.11
N SER A 85 17.84 -11.81 -12.90
CA SER A 85 16.66 -11.03 -12.51
C SER A 85 15.85 -11.71 -11.41
N GLN A 86 15.85 -13.05 -11.39
CA GLN A 86 15.22 -13.83 -10.32
C GLN A 86 15.97 -13.68 -9.00
N ASP A 87 17.31 -13.68 -9.03
CA ASP A 87 18.13 -13.41 -7.85
C ASP A 87 17.95 -11.95 -7.38
N TRP A 88 17.88 -10.99 -8.33
CA TRP A 88 17.60 -9.59 -7.99
C TRP A 88 16.27 -9.40 -7.30
N ALA A 89 15.20 -10.07 -7.77
CA ALA A 89 13.89 -10.04 -7.14
C ALA A 89 13.95 -10.60 -5.70
N SER A 90 14.72 -11.66 -5.46
CA SER A 90 14.95 -12.20 -4.11
C SER A 90 15.69 -11.22 -3.19
N ILE A 91 16.67 -10.50 -3.70
CA ILE A 91 17.40 -9.47 -2.95
C ILE A 91 16.46 -8.31 -2.59
N LEU A 92 15.61 -7.84 -3.51
CA LEU A 92 14.61 -6.80 -3.25
C LEU A 92 13.59 -7.25 -2.20
N MET A 93 13.09 -8.49 -2.29
CA MET A 93 12.18 -9.05 -1.27
C MET A 93 12.80 -8.97 0.12
N ARG A 94 14.04 -9.43 0.28
CA ARG A 94 14.77 -9.36 1.56
C ARG A 94 14.97 -7.92 2.03
N MET A 95 15.29 -7.00 1.13
CA MET A 95 15.45 -5.57 1.43
C MET A 95 14.17 -4.98 2.02
N TYR A 96 13.01 -5.26 1.42
CA TYR A 96 11.74 -4.74 1.92
C TYR A 96 11.28 -5.41 3.21
N LEU A 97 11.51 -6.69 3.39
CA LEU A 97 11.23 -7.38 4.66
C LEU A 97 12.04 -6.76 5.82
N ARG A 98 13.33 -6.48 5.61
CA ARG A 98 14.18 -5.83 6.61
C ARG A 98 13.76 -4.38 6.90
N TRP A 99 13.37 -3.66 5.86
CA TRP A 99 12.81 -2.31 6.05
C TRP A 99 11.52 -2.36 6.89
N ALA A 100 10.60 -3.27 6.58
CA ALA A 100 9.38 -3.44 7.34
C ALA A 100 9.65 -3.78 8.81
N GLU A 101 10.58 -4.70 9.08
CA GLU A 101 11.02 -5.05 10.42
C GLU A 101 11.59 -3.84 11.16
N SER A 102 12.45 -3.05 10.52
CA SER A 102 13.06 -1.84 11.11
C SER A 102 12.03 -0.76 11.47
N LYS A 103 10.88 -0.74 10.76
CA LYS A 103 9.75 0.16 11.04
C LYS A 103 8.75 -0.41 12.05
N GLY A 104 8.94 -1.63 12.51
CA GLY A 104 8.00 -2.33 13.38
C GLY A 104 6.71 -2.74 12.68
N TYR A 105 6.73 -2.88 11.36
CA TYR A 105 5.61 -3.39 10.58
C TYR A 105 5.59 -4.92 10.61
N ALA A 106 4.39 -5.51 10.65
CA ALA A 106 4.24 -6.93 10.42
C ALA A 106 4.28 -7.19 8.90
N ALA A 107 5.16 -8.09 8.47
CA ALA A 107 5.32 -8.42 7.06
C ALA A 107 5.23 -9.94 6.86
N ASP A 108 4.26 -10.36 6.07
CA ASP A 108 3.99 -11.76 5.75
C ASP A 108 4.15 -12.01 4.24
N ILE A 109 4.71 -13.16 3.87
CA ILE A 109 4.77 -13.60 2.48
C ILE A 109 3.48 -14.37 2.18
N ILE A 110 2.60 -13.79 1.33
CA ILE A 110 1.34 -14.40 0.92
C ILE A 110 1.57 -15.44 -0.17
N GLU A 111 2.41 -15.10 -1.16
CA GLU A 111 2.69 -15.95 -2.31
C GLU A 111 4.17 -15.86 -2.67
N LEU A 112 4.75 -17.01 -3.04
CA LEU A 112 6.15 -17.11 -3.44
C LEU A 112 6.27 -18.12 -4.58
N ALA A 113 6.77 -17.67 -5.72
CA ALA A 113 7.08 -18.51 -6.86
C ALA A 113 8.60 -18.53 -7.06
N ASP A 114 9.22 -19.69 -6.81
CA ASP A 114 10.66 -19.87 -6.93
C ASP A 114 11.15 -19.73 -8.37
N GLY A 115 12.40 -19.29 -8.52
CA GLY A 115 13.12 -19.28 -9.77
C GLY A 115 13.46 -20.70 -10.25
N GLU A 116 13.90 -20.81 -11.50
CA GLU A 116 14.26 -22.12 -12.08
C GLU A 116 15.60 -22.65 -11.57
N GLU A 117 16.59 -21.77 -11.42
CA GLU A 117 17.94 -22.12 -10.96
C GLU A 117 18.31 -21.40 -9.66
N ALA A 118 17.85 -20.15 -9.48
CA ALA A 118 18.10 -19.34 -8.30
C ALA A 118 17.05 -18.22 -8.18
N GLY A 119 16.91 -17.67 -6.97
CA GLY A 119 16.04 -16.53 -6.70
C GLY A 119 14.55 -16.84 -6.84
N ILE A 120 13.75 -15.83 -7.18
CA ILE A 120 12.29 -15.92 -7.25
C ILE A 120 11.77 -15.34 -8.58
N LYS A 121 10.72 -15.94 -9.13
CA LYS A 121 9.98 -15.39 -10.27
C LYS A 121 9.05 -14.28 -9.82
N GLU A 122 8.36 -14.52 -8.72
CA GLU A 122 7.36 -13.63 -8.13
C GLU A 122 7.30 -13.81 -6.62
N ALA A 123 7.09 -12.73 -5.88
CA ALA A 123 6.74 -12.75 -4.46
C ALA A 123 5.71 -11.69 -4.15
N THR A 124 4.66 -12.05 -3.40
CA THR A 124 3.65 -11.14 -2.87
C THR A 124 3.78 -11.06 -1.36
N LEU A 125 3.99 -9.85 -0.86
CA LEU A 125 4.14 -9.51 0.56
C LEU A 125 2.92 -8.72 1.02
N GLU A 126 2.38 -9.05 2.18
CA GLU A 126 1.44 -8.23 2.93
C GLU A 126 2.20 -7.49 4.03
N ILE A 127 2.14 -6.16 4.04
CA ILE A 127 2.87 -5.32 4.99
C ILE A 127 1.85 -4.49 5.77
N LYS A 128 1.66 -4.85 7.06
CA LYS A 128 0.69 -4.25 7.96
C LYS A 128 1.33 -3.21 8.87
N GLY A 129 0.77 -2.02 8.87
CA GLY A 129 1.18 -0.94 9.76
C GLY A 129 0.68 0.42 9.31
N VAL A 130 0.70 1.37 10.23
CA VAL A 130 0.23 2.74 9.96
C VAL A 130 1.08 3.38 8.86
N ASN A 131 0.41 3.84 7.78
CA ASN A 131 1.03 4.44 6.62
C ASN A 131 1.94 3.50 5.81
N ALA A 132 1.77 2.18 5.90
CA ALA A 132 2.58 1.22 5.15
C ALA A 132 2.48 1.48 3.64
N PHE A 133 1.26 1.61 3.09
CA PHE A 133 1.06 1.94 1.69
C PHE A 133 1.61 3.34 1.33
N GLY A 134 1.38 4.35 2.17
CA GLY A 134 1.87 5.72 1.94
C GLY A 134 3.38 5.80 1.76
N ASN A 135 4.14 5.01 2.53
CA ASN A 135 5.59 4.88 2.39
C ASN A 135 5.96 4.09 1.13
N LEU A 136 5.39 2.91 0.96
CA LEU A 136 5.81 1.95 -0.06
C LEU A 136 5.36 2.31 -1.48
N ARG A 137 4.36 3.18 -1.67
CA ARG A 137 3.97 3.67 -3.00
C ARG A 137 5.13 4.32 -3.76
N SER A 138 6.13 4.84 -3.04
CA SER A 138 7.37 5.38 -3.61
C SER A 138 8.21 4.32 -4.33
N GLU A 139 8.08 3.05 -3.91
CA GLU A 139 8.87 1.94 -4.42
C GLU A 139 8.29 1.30 -5.69
N ARG A 140 7.09 1.72 -6.08
CA ARG A 140 6.41 1.19 -7.25
C ARG A 140 7.11 1.57 -8.54
N GLY A 141 7.54 0.55 -9.32
CA GLY A 141 8.19 0.73 -10.61
C GLY A 141 9.31 -0.28 -10.86
N VAL A 142 10.13 0.00 -11.86
CA VAL A 142 11.22 -0.89 -12.28
C VAL A 142 12.52 -0.54 -11.57
N HIS A 143 13.12 -1.53 -10.92
CA HIS A 143 14.40 -1.47 -10.22
C HIS A 143 15.50 -2.15 -11.05
N ARG A 144 16.54 -1.40 -11.37
CA ARG A 144 17.67 -1.86 -12.17
C ARG A 144 18.87 -2.20 -11.29
N LEU A 145 19.42 -3.39 -11.42
CA LEU A 145 20.68 -3.80 -10.81
C LEU A 145 21.78 -3.89 -11.86
N VAL A 146 22.98 -3.39 -11.54
CA VAL A 146 24.21 -3.56 -12.30
C VAL A 146 25.28 -4.11 -11.38
N ARG A 147 25.70 -5.37 -11.64
CA ARG A 147 26.74 -6.04 -10.85
C ARG A 147 27.55 -7.03 -11.69
N ILE A 148 28.67 -7.50 -11.16
CA ILE A 148 29.35 -8.68 -11.68
C ILE A 148 28.47 -9.90 -11.35
N SER A 149 28.16 -10.71 -12.36
CA SER A 149 27.29 -11.87 -12.22
C SER A 149 27.95 -12.96 -11.36
N PRO A 150 27.26 -13.47 -10.33
CA PRO A 150 27.70 -14.67 -9.63
C PRO A 150 27.41 -15.97 -10.42
N PHE A 151 26.59 -15.90 -11.48
CA PHE A 151 26.18 -17.04 -12.31
C PHE A 151 26.98 -17.13 -13.62
N ASP A 152 27.74 -16.08 -13.98
CA ASP A 152 28.58 -16.06 -15.18
C ASP A 152 30.02 -16.47 -14.86
N ASN A 153 30.45 -17.60 -15.38
CA ASN A 153 31.83 -18.11 -15.21
C ASN A 153 32.90 -17.12 -15.71
N ALA A 154 32.57 -16.24 -16.63
CA ALA A 154 33.44 -15.18 -17.13
C ALA A 154 33.46 -13.92 -16.27
N HIS A 155 32.72 -13.89 -15.16
CA HIS A 155 32.62 -12.77 -14.24
C HIS A 155 32.30 -11.41 -14.90
N ARG A 156 31.50 -11.45 -15.97
CA ARG A 156 31.09 -10.23 -16.68
C ARG A 156 30.06 -9.46 -15.88
N ARG A 157 30.02 -8.16 -16.15
CA ARG A 157 29.01 -7.27 -15.60
C ARG A 157 27.68 -7.44 -16.33
N HIS A 158 26.62 -7.74 -15.58
CA HIS A 158 25.26 -7.91 -16.08
C HIS A 158 24.34 -6.80 -15.56
N THR A 159 23.26 -6.57 -16.31
CA THR A 159 22.18 -5.66 -15.91
C THR A 159 20.90 -6.48 -15.83
N SER A 160 20.20 -6.37 -14.69
CA SER A 160 18.96 -7.08 -14.41
C SER A 160 17.88 -6.12 -13.97
N PHE A 161 16.64 -6.47 -14.25
CA PHE A 161 15.48 -5.67 -13.91
C PHE A 161 14.50 -6.47 -13.07
N ALA A 162 13.86 -5.81 -12.11
CA ALA A 162 12.72 -6.34 -11.38
C ALA A 162 11.64 -5.25 -11.29
N LEU A 163 10.38 -5.66 -11.39
CA LEU A 163 9.24 -4.77 -11.21
C LEU A 163 8.71 -4.93 -9.79
N VAL A 164 8.53 -3.82 -9.11
CA VAL A 164 7.82 -3.75 -7.82
C VAL A 164 6.48 -3.08 -8.07
N ASP A 165 5.40 -3.76 -7.75
CA ASP A 165 4.05 -3.20 -7.73
C ASP A 165 3.58 -3.06 -6.29
N VAL A 166 2.90 -1.96 -5.96
CA VAL A 166 2.40 -1.68 -4.61
C VAL A 166 0.98 -1.17 -4.71
N VAL A 167 0.08 -1.84 -4.02
CA VAL A 167 -1.33 -1.48 -3.93
C VAL A 167 -1.77 -1.41 -2.46
N PRO A 168 -2.74 -0.57 -2.10
CA PRO A 168 -3.30 -0.56 -0.75
C PRO A 168 -4.10 -1.83 -0.50
N ASP A 169 -4.08 -2.36 0.72
CA ASP A 169 -5.00 -3.42 1.11
C ASP A 169 -6.39 -2.82 1.37
N ILE A 170 -7.36 -3.14 0.50
CA ILE A 170 -8.76 -2.75 0.60
C ILE A 170 -9.71 -3.95 0.78
N ALA A 171 -9.15 -5.16 0.91
CA ALA A 171 -9.96 -6.40 0.95
C ALA A 171 -10.90 -6.49 2.16
N ASN A 172 -10.60 -5.79 3.25
CA ASN A 172 -11.39 -5.83 4.49
C ASN A 172 -12.59 -4.86 4.51
N ASP A 173 -12.83 -4.08 3.47
CA ASP A 173 -13.87 -3.04 3.47
C ASP A 173 -15.25 -3.53 2.95
N ILE A 174 -15.40 -4.78 2.54
CA ILE A 174 -16.68 -5.30 2.05
C ILE A 174 -17.59 -5.69 3.22
N ASN A 175 -18.18 -4.70 3.86
CA ASN A 175 -19.30 -4.91 4.77
C ASN A 175 -20.60 -4.51 4.06
N ILE A 176 -21.44 -5.50 3.70
CA ILE A 176 -22.75 -5.23 3.09
C ILE A 176 -23.78 -5.16 4.19
N ASP A 177 -24.03 -3.94 4.64
CA ASP A 177 -25.22 -3.64 5.44
C ASP A 177 -26.32 -3.14 4.51
N ILE A 178 -27.41 -3.92 4.38
CA ILE A 178 -28.54 -3.58 3.53
C ILE A 178 -29.61 -2.91 4.40
N ASN A 179 -29.80 -1.61 4.19
CA ASN A 179 -30.88 -0.89 4.83
C ASN A 179 -32.21 -1.43 4.27
N PRO A 180 -33.16 -1.89 5.13
CA PRO A 180 -34.48 -2.34 4.69
C PRO A 180 -35.26 -1.31 3.87
N ASP A 181 -35.04 -0.02 4.12
CA ASP A 181 -35.72 1.08 3.41
C ASP A 181 -35.23 1.24 1.96
N ASP A 182 -34.05 0.69 1.62
CA ASP A 182 -33.52 0.67 0.27
C ASP A 182 -34.04 -0.48 -0.58
N ILE A 183 -34.93 -1.33 -0.02
CA ILE A 183 -35.50 -2.49 -0.73
C ILE A 183 -36.96 -2.27 -1.03
N ARG A 184 -37.29 -2.16 -2.31
CA ARG A 184 -38.67 -2.26 -2.76
C ARG A 184 -39.06 -3.72 -2.95
N THR A 185 -40.15 -4.15 -2.28
CA THR A 185 -40.70 -5.51 -2.36
C THR A 185 -41.99 -5.50 -3.18
N ASP A 186 -41.99 -6.18 -4.32
CA ASP A 186 -43.17 -6.40 -5.14
C ASP A 186 -43.60 -7.88 -5.06
N VAL A 187 -44.90 -8.14 -4.85
CA VAL A 187 -45.47 -9.48 -4.78
C VAL A 187 -46.31 -9.72 -6.04
N PHE A 188 -46.13 -10.87 -6.67
CA PHE A 188 -46.85 -11.21 -7.90
C PHE A 188 -47.25 -12.68 -7.96
N HIS A 189 -48.08 -13.05 -8.92
CA HIS A 189 -48.47 -14.43 -9.13
C HIS A 189 -47.35 -15.24 -9.77
N ALA A 190 -47.02 -16.40 -9.22
CA ALA A 190 -46.02 -17.27 -9.81
C ALA A 190 -46.45 -17.74 -11.19
N SER A 191 -45.57 -17.64 -12.19
CA SER A 191 -45.79 -18.17 -13.53
C SER A 191 -45.29 -19.61 -13.64
N GLY A 192 -46.17 -20.57 -13.96
CA GLY A 192 -45.77 -21.97 -14.13
C GLY A 192 -46.99 -22.88 -14.33
N HIS A 193 -46.77 -24.15 -14.77
CA HIS A 193 -47.77 -25.17 -14.88
C HIS A 193 -48.16 -25.69 -13.49
N GLY A 194 -48.99 -24.94 -12.76
CA GLY A 194 -49.49 -25.29 -11.42
C GLY A 194 -51.02 -25.38 -11.37
N GLY A 195 -51.55 -26.18 -10.44
CA GLY A 195 -52.99 -26.31 -10.21
C GLY A 195 -53.64 -25.04 -9.63
N GLN A 196 -54.98 -25.04 -9.39
CA GLN A 196 -55.79 -23.87 -8.98
C GLN A 196 -55.24 -23.04 -7.81
N ASN A 197 -54.37 -23.57 -6.95
CA ASN A 197 -53.79 -22.86 -5.81
C ASN A 197 -52.65 -21.90 -6.23
N VAL A 198 -51.88 -22.20 -7.28
CA VAL A 198 -50.77 -21.37 -7.78
C VAL A 198 -51.30 -20.10 -8.47
N GLN A 199 -52.47 -20.18 -9.08
CA GLN A 199 -53.10 -19.03 -9.77
C GLN A 199 -53.90 -18.11 -8.84
N LYS A 200 -54.22 -18.55 -7.61
CA LYS A 200 -55.00 -17.77 -6.63
C LYS A 200 -54.15 -17.01 -5.62
N ASN A 201 -52.95 -17.48 -5.33
CA ASN A 201 -52.10 -16.88 -4.30
C ASN A 201 -50.85 -16.20 -4.89
N SER A 202 -50.64 -14.94 -4.54
CA SER A 202 -49.44 -14.20 -4.91
C SER A 202 -48.28 -14.58 -3.98
N THR A 203 -47.59 -15.69 -4.30
CA THR A 203 -46.46 -16.16 -3.48
C THR A 203 -45.10 -15.76 -4.02
N ALA A 204 -45.02 -15.34 -5.29
CA ALA A 204 -43.76 -14.88 -5.87
C ALA A 204 -43.38 -13.48 -5.38
N VAL A 205 -42.09 -13.30 -5.06
CA VAL A 205 -41.53 -12.05 -4.52
C VAL A 205 -40.45 -11.54 -5.45
N ARG A 206 -40.49 -10.23 -5.73
CA ARG A 206 -39.43 -9.49 -6.40
C ARG A 206 -38.87 -8.43 -5.44
N LEU A 207 -37.59 -8.47 -5.21
CA LEU A 207 -36.86 -7.46 -4.45
C LEU A 207 -36.07 -6.59 -5.42
N THR A 208 -36.19 -5.28 -5.27
CA THR A 208 -35.41 -4.30 -6.04
C THR A 208 -34.62 -3.45 -5.05
N HIS A 209 -33.28 -3.52 -5.12
CA HIS A 209 -32.42 -2.65 -4.36
C HIS A 209 -32.33 -1.29 -5.07
N LEU A 210 -32.92 -0.25 -4.49
CA LEU A 210 -33.09 1.06 -5.10
C LEU A 210 -31.77 1.76 -5.49
N PRO A 211 -30.73 1.74 -4.63
CA PRO A 211 -29.46 2.43 -4.95
C PRO A 211 -28.70 1.83 -6.14
N THR A 212 -28.73 0.49 -6.29
CA THR A 212 -27.96 -0.21 -7.35
C THR A 212 -28.83 -0.64 -8.53
N GLY A 213 -30.15 -0.55 -8.39
CA GLY A 213 -31.08 -1.07 -9.40
C GLY A 213 -31.10 -2.60 -9.52
N THR A 214 -30.44 -3.32 -8.62
CA THR A 214 -30.38 -4.81 -8.66
C THR A 214 -31.72 -5.40 -8.37
N VAL A 215 -32.23 -6.26 -9.27
CA VAL A 215 -33.52 -6.93 -9.14
C VAL A 215 -33.32 -8.42 -8.96
N VAL A 216 -34.00 -8.98 -7.96
CA VAL A 216 -34.05 -10.43 -7.69
C VAL A 216 -35.50 -10.87 -7.56
N SER A 217 -35.88 -11.93 -8.25
CA SER A 217 -37.21 -12.55 -8.11
C SER A 217 -37.08 -14.01 -7.68
N CYS A 218 -37.94 -14.44 -6.73
CA CYS A 218 -38.02 -15.80 -6.26
C CYS A 218 -39.49 -16.27 -6.24
N GLN A 219 -39.74 -17.45 -6.84
CA GLN A 219 -41.09 -18.03 -6.96
C GLN A 219 -41.13 -19.55 -6.70
N ASN A 220 -39.98 -20.12 -6.25
CA ASN A 220 -39.83 -21.60 -6.18
C ASN A 220 -40.47 -22.21 -4.93
N GLU A 221 -40.71 -21.40 -3.90
CA GLU A 221 -41.27 -21.89 -2.65
C GLU A 221 -42.78 -21.66 -2.57
N ARG A 222 -43.46 -22.49 -1.75
CA ARG A 222 -44.91 -22.40 -1.56
C ARG A 222 -45.33 -21.23 -0.67
N SER A 223 -44.42 -20.71 0.13
CA SER A 223 -44.63 -19.61 1.08
C SER A 223 -44.02 -18.32 0.56
N GLN A 224 -44.77 -17.22 0.61
CA GLN A 224 -44.29 -15.86 0.31
C GLN A 224 -43.11 -15.48 1.21
N LEU A 225 -43.15 -15.85 2.51
CA LEU A 225 -42.07 -15.55 3.45
C LEU A 225 -40.76 -16.25 3.03
N GLN A 226 -40.83 -17.55 2.69
CA GLN A 226 -39.65 -18.30 2.23
C GLN A 226 -39.08 -17.74 0.94
N ASN A 227 -39.95 -17.35 -0.02
CA ASN A 227 -39.50 -16.69 -1.25
C ASN A 227 -38.82 -15.33 -0.98
N ARG A 228 -39.31 -14.58 0.02
CA ARG A 228 -38.69 -13.32 0.43
C ARG A 228 -37.32 -13.52 1.06
N GLU A 229 -37.18 -14.47 1.98
CA GLU A 229 -35.90 -14.80 2.62
C GLU A 229 -34.86 -15.27 1.61
N ARG A 230 -35.30 -16.16 0.68
CA ARG A 230 -34.43 -16.67 -0.38
C ARG A 230 -34.01 -15.56 -1.37
N ALA A 231 -34.96 -14.69 -1.76
CA ALA A 231 -34.67 -13.54 -2.58
C ALA A 231 -33.68 -12.57 -1.90
N MET A 232 -33.82 -12.38 -0.57
CA MET A 232 -32.89 -11.56 0.22
C MET A 232 -31.48 -12.16 0.23
N THR A 233 -31.33 -13.47 0.41
CA THR A 233 -30.04 -14.16 0.36
C THR A 233 -29.38 -14.01 -1.00
N VAL A 234 -30.15 -14.16 -2.09
CA VAL A 234 -29.63 -13.96 -3.46
C VAL A 234 -29.26 -12.50 -3.71
N LEU A 235 -30.07 -11.55 -3.20
CA LEU A 235 -29.79 -10.12 -3.31
C LEU A 235 -28.45 -9.77 -2.61
N LYS A 236 -28.25 -10.25 -1.39
CA LYS A 236 -26.98 -10.08 -0.65
C LYS A 236 -25.80 -10.60 -1.45
N SER A 237 -25.90 -11.80 -2.01
CA SER A 237 -24.83 -12.38 -2.83
C SER A 237 -24.55 -11.57 -4.09
N ARG A 238 -25.58 -11.02 -4.76
CA ARG A 238 -25.38 -10.16 -5.94
C ARG A 238 -24.74 -8.83 -5.59
N LEU A 239 -25.15 -8.19 -4.50
CA LEU A 239 -24.56 -6.96 -4.02
C LEU A 239 -23.10 -7.17 -3.59
N TYR A 240 -22.80 -8.31 -2.94
CA TYR A 240 -21.42 -8.69 -2.62
C TYR A 240 -20.55 -8.78 -3.88
N ASN A 241 -21.01 -9.50 -4.90
CA ASN A 241 -20.26 -9.62 -6.15
C ASN A 241 -20.08 -8.28 -6.87
N LEU A 242 -21.08 -7.38 -6.82
CA LEU A 242 -20.94 -6.03 -7.37
C LEU A 242 -19.89 -5.21 -6.61
N GLU A 243 -19.82 -5.33 -5.31
CA GLU A 243 -18.83 -4.61 -4.50
C GLU A 243 -17.42 -5.18 -4.70
N VAL A 244 -17.28 -6.52 -4.78
CA VAL A 244 -16.01 -7.16 -5.18
C VAL A 244 -15.55 -6.65 -6.54
N GLN A 245 -16.46 -6.59 -7.53
CA GLN A 245 -16.09 -6.13 -8.86
C GLN A 245 -15.68 -4.64 -8.87
N LYS A 246 -16.36 -3.79 -8.10
CA LYS A 246 -15.95 -2.39 -7.93
C LYS A 246 -14.55 -2.27 -7.30
N GLN A 247 -14.26 -3.09 -6.26
CA GLN A 247 -12.95 -3.13 -5.65
C GLN A 247 -11.89 -3.59 -6.64
N GLU A 248 -12.16 -4.63 -7.45
CA GLU A 248 -11.24 -5.09 -8.50
C GLU A 248 -10.99 -4.00 -9.54
N ASP A 249 -12.03 -3.27 -9.96
CA ASP A 249 -11.91 -2.14 -10.88
C ASP A 249 -11.11 -0.98 -10.25
N GLU A 250 -11.29 -0.73 -8.95
CA GLU A 250 -10.51 0.27 -8.20
C GLU A 250 -9.05 -0.15 -8.07
N HIS A 251 -8.78 -1.41 -7.72
CA HIS A 251 -7.43 -1.97 -7.75
C HIS A 251 -6.77 -1.86 -9.12
N ALA A 252 -7.51 -2.17 -10.18
CA ALA A 252 -7.01 -2.04 -11.55
C ALA A 252 -6.67 -0.57 -11.89
N LYS A 253 -7.49 0.39 -11.46
CA LYS A 253 -7.20 1.83 -11.60
C LYS A 253 -5.98 2.26 -10.79
N LEU A 254 -5.84 1.76 -9.55
CA LEU A 254 -4.69 2.04 -8.69
C LEU A 254 -3.40 1.41 -9.22
N ARG A 255 -3.49 0.22 -9.84
CA ARG A 255 -2.37 -0.40 -10.57
C ARG A 255 -1.96 0.42 -11.79
N GLY A 256 -2.87 1.18 -12.42
CA GLY A 256 -2.60 1.94 -13.64
C GLY A 256 -2.19 1.06 -14.81
N GLU A 257 -1.57 1.65 -15.84
CA GLU A 257 -1.11 0.90 -17.02
C GLU A 257 -0.02 -0.10 -16.67
N HIS A 258 -0.06 -1.26 -17.33
CA HIS A 258 0.94 -2.34 -17.15
C HIS A 258 2.32 -1.85 -17.61
N VAL A 259 3.23 -1.65 -16.64
CA VAL A 259 4.60 -1.21 -16.88
C VAL A 259 5.47 -2.42 -17.22
N SER A 260 6.02 -2.46 -18.43
CA SER A 260 7.00 -3.50 -18.80
C SER A 260 8.26 -3.38 -17.94
N ALA A 261 8.70 -4.52 -17.36
CA ALA A 261 9.92 -4.61 -16.53
C ALA A 261 11.18 -4.56 -17.39
N GLY A 262 11.44 -3.43 -18.06
CA GLY A 262 12.53 -3.23 -18.98
C GLY A 262 13.14 -1.83 -18.94
N TRP A 263 14.00 -1.53 -19.91
CA TRP A 263 14.89 -0.36 -19.96
C TRP A 263 14.20 1.01 -19.89
N GLY A 264 12.94 1.13 -20.34
CA GLY A 264 12.26 2.45 -20.45
C GLY A 264 11.62 2.97 -19.17
N ASN A 265 11.37 2.11 -18.19
CA ASN A 265 10.47 2.41 -17.06
C ASN A 265 11.16 2.33 -15.69
N GLN A 266 12.49 2.47 -15.65
CA GLN A 266 13.24 2.36 -14.40
C GLN A 266 13.05 3.60 -13.52
N ILE A 267 12.68 3.34 -12.26
CA ILE A 267 12.59 4.39 -11.23
C ILE A 267 13.89 4.50 -10.43
N ARG A 268 14.62 3.39 -10.26
CA ARG A 268 15.83 3.35 -9.43
C ARG A 268 16.90 2.45 -10.03
N SER A 269 18.16 2.89 -9.90
CA SER A 269 19.32 2.14 -10.37
C SER A 269 20.25 1.83 -9.19
N TYR A 270 20.63 0.55 -9.08
CA TYR A 270 21.58 0.02 -8.10
C TYR A 270 22.81 -0.45 -8.84
N VAL A 271 23.94 0.21 -8.64
CA VAL A 271 25.23 -0.11 -9.25
C VAL A 271 26.15 -0.61 -8.14
N LEU A 272 26.61 -1.86 -8.24
CA LEU A 272 27.56 -2.43 -7.28
C LEU A 272 28.99 -2.44 -7.80
N GLN A 273 29.18 -2.48 -9.12
CA GLN A 273 30.47 -2.43 -9.81
C GLN A 273 30.37 -1.61 -11.12
N PRO A 274 31.39 -0.83 -11.53
CA PRO A 274 32.73 -0.64 -10.91
C PRO A 274 32.77 0.32 -9.73
N TYR A 275 31.71 1.06 -9.51
CA TYR A 275 31.50 1.94 -8.35
C TYR A 275 30.21 1.54 -7.65
N ARG A 276 30.04 2.00 -6.39
CA ARG A 276 28.84 1.71 -5.63
C ARG A 276 27.95 2.94 -5.59
N MET A 277 26.70 2.79 -6.05
CA MET A 277 25.72 3.86 -6.08
C MET A 277 24.31 3.33 -6.16
N VAL A 278 23.41 3.88 -5.35
CA VAL A 278 21.95 3.77 -5.54
C VAL A 278 21.45 5.14 -5.90
N LYS A 279 20.73 5.26 -7.01
CA LYS A 279 20.15 6.53 -7.47
C LYS A 279 18.68 6.36 -7.83
N ASP A 280 17.82 7.20 -7.29
CA ASP A 280 16.44 7.35 -7.73
C ASP A 280 16.39 8.34 -8.90
N LEU A 281 15.86 7.90 -10.04
CA LEU A 281 15.85 8.69 -11.28
C LEU A 281 14.73 9.74 -11.31
N ARG A 282 13.81 9.71 -10.36
CA ARG A 282 12.69 10.66 -10.27
C ARG A 282 13.06 11.90 -9.43
N THR A 283 13.85 11.68 -8.39
CA THR A 283 14.21 12.70 -7.39
C THR A 283 15.67 13.14 -7.49
N ASP A 284 16.48 12.43 -8.29
CA ASP A 284 17.94 12.56 -8.36
C ASP A 284 18.67 12.30 -7.02
N TRP A 285 17.95 11.81 -6.00
CA TRP A 285 18.58 11.41 -4.75
C TRP A 285 19.51 10.21 -4.96
N GLU A 286 20.73 10.28 -4.42
CA GLU A 286 21.74 9.25 -4.59
C GLU A 286 22.57 9.00 -3.33
N THR A 287 23.07 7.78 -3.16
CA THR A 287 23.97 7.40 -2.08
C THR A 287 24.98 6.36 -2.54
N GLY A 288 26.21 6.47 -2.03
CA GLY A 288 27.26 5.45 -2.21
C GLY A 288 27.13 4.25 -1.26
N ASN A 289 26.32 4.37 -0.18
CA ASN A 289 26.12 3.28 0.78
C ASN A 289 25.09 2.26 0.29
N THR A 290 25.44 1.54 -0.77
CA THR A 290 24.55 0.53 -1.39
C THR A 290 24.22 -0.62 -0.45
N THR A 291 25.13 -0.95 0.47
CA THR A 291 24.92 -2.03 1.44
C THR A 291 23.82 -1.68 2.41
N ALA A 292 23.83 -0.48 2.98
CA ALA A 292 22.78 -0.02 3.90
C ALA A 292 21.40 -0.03 3.23
N VAL A 293 21.31 0.44 1.98
CA VAL A 293 20.06 0.39 1.21
C VAL A 293 19.56 -1.04 1.03
N LEU A 294 20.44 -1.97 0.61
CA LEU A 294 20.09 -3.38 0.44
C LEU A 294 19.76 -4.11 1.76
N GLU A 295 20.22 -3.57 2.89
CA GLU A 295 19.88 -4.02 4.22
C GLU A 295 18.61 -3.36 4.80
N GLY A 296 17.91 -2.51 4.02
CA GLY A 296 16.62 -1.94 4.36
C GLY A 296 16.62 -0.46 4.77
N GLU A 297 17.72 0.27 4.65
CA GLU A 297 17.75 1.73 4.87
C GLU A 297 17.16 2.48 3.66
N LEU A 298 15.82 2.53 3.57
CA LEU A 298 15.11 3.14 2.45
C LEU A 298 14.57 4.55 2.76
N ASP A 299 14.65 5.02 3.99
CA ASP A 299 14.00 6.25 4.46
C ASP A 299 14.35 7.47 3.62
N GLY A 300 15.63 7.67 3.32
CA GLY A 300 16.07 8.82 2.51
C GLY A 300 15.48 8.80 1.08
N LEU A 301 15.31 7.61 0.50
CA LEU A 301 14.69 7.44 -0.83
C LEU A 301 13.19 7.72 -0.79
N ILE A 302 12.51 7.18 0.22
CA ILE A 302 11.07 7.37 0.44
C ILE A 302 10.77 8.85 0.70
N GLU A 303 11.53 9.48 1.59
CA GLU A 303 11.38 10.88 1.92
C GLU A 303 11.59 11.80 0.71
N ALA A 304 12.66 11.60 -0.04
CA ALA A 304 12.93 12.36 -1.25
C ALA A 304 11.78 12.27 -2.27
N TYR A 305 11.20 11.06 -2.43
CA TYR A 305 10.06 10.87 -3.32
C TYR A 305 8.79 11.57 -2.81
N LEU A 306 8.48 11.46 -1.52
CA LEU A 306 7.30 12.12 -0.95
C LEU A 306 7.40 13.65 -1.06
N GLN A 307 8.57 14.22 -0.83
CA GLN A 307 8.83 15.66 -1.03
C GLN A 307 8.67 16.07 -2.50
N TYR A 308 9.19 15.26 -3.43
CA TYR A 308 9.07 15.51 -4.87
C TYR A 308 7.61 15.52 -5.33
N MET A 309 6.76 14.64 -4.77
CA MET A 309 5.34 14.59 -5.11
C MET A 309 4.57 15.83 -4.66
N VAL A 310 4.92 16.42 -3.51
CA VAL A 310 4.29 17.66 -3.02
C VAL A 310 4.67 18.87 -3.89
N GLY A 311 5.89 18.90 -4.42
CA GLY A 311 6.31 19.98 -5.34
C GLY A 311 5.65 19.92 -6.73
N LYS A 312 4.90 18.83 -7.03
CA LYS A 312 4.17 18.65 -8.31
C LYS A 312 2.67 18.95 -8.23
N ASN A 313 2.10 18.99 -7.03
CA ASN A 313 0.71 19.37 -6.76
C ASN A 313 0.65 20.87 -6.46
#